data_103086b30de69f63da029314263bca73
#
_entry.id   103086b30de69f63da029314263bca73
#
_cell.length_a   1.000
_cell.length_b   1.000
_cell.length_c   1.000
_cell.angle_alpha   90.00
_cell.angle_beta   90.00
_cell.angle_gamma   90.00
#
_symmetry.space_group_name_H-M   'P 1'
#
loop_
_entity.id
_entity.type
_entity.pdbx_description
1 polymer ?
#
loop_
_entity_poly.entity_id
_entity_poly.type
_entity_poly.pdbx_seq_one_letter_code
_entity_poly.pdbx_strand_id
1 'polypeptide(L)' 'MAKEIRLSEMKPGMKGYIVSLAEGSDLRGRLEDLGFVAGMAVDCVERSPLGNPSAYRVCDTVIALRSQDADVVTVRTAV' A
#
# COMPACT_ATOMS: atom_id res chain seq x y z
N MET A 1 -18.16 -0.93 -7.77
CA MET A 1 -17.69 -2.26 -7.37
C MET A 1 -16.30 -2.17 -6.76
N ALA A 2 -16.00 -3.01 -5.79
CA ALA A 2 -14.68 -3.06 -5.20
C ALA A 2 -13.76 -3.90 -6.08
N LYS A 3 -12.50 -3.49 -6.16
CA LYS A 3 -11.50 -4.18 -6.95
C LYS A 3 -10.26 -4.37 -6.09
N GLU A 4 -9.66 -5.56 -6.17
CA GLU A 4 -8.41 -5.83 -5.46
C GLU A 4 -7.24 -5.61 -6.40
N ILE A 5 -6.28 -4.82 -5.93
CA ILE A 5 -5.06 -4.53 -6.67
C ILE A 5 -3.88 -4.56 -5.68
N ARG A 6 -2.69 -4.55 -6.22
CA ARG A 6 -1.49 -4.40 -5.38
C ARG A 6 -1.33 -2.94 -5.00
N LEU A 7 -0.77 -2.71 -3.83
CA LEU A 7 -0.52 -1.34 -3.36
C LEU A 7 0.32 -0.56 -4.39
N SER A 8 1.26 -1.25 -5.05
CA SER A 8 2.12 -0.63 -6.07
C SER A 8 1.33 -0.12 -7.27
N GLU A 9 0.11 -0.61 -7.48
CA GLU A 9 -0.72 -0.19 -8.60
C GLU A 9 -1.60 1.02 -8.28
N MET A 10 -1.62 1.47 -7.04
CA MET A 10 -2.40 2.64 -6.65
C MET A 10 -1.79 3.89 -7.25
N LYS A 11 -2.66 4.76 -7.78
CA LYS A 11 -2.26 6.05 -8.31
C LYS A 11 -2.53 7.13 -7.28
N PRO A 12 -1.81 8.28 -7.36
CA PRO A 12 -2.06 9.39 -6.43
C PRO A 12 -3.54 9.75 -6.38
N GLY A 13 -4.05 9.91 -5.16
CA GLY A 13 -5.46 10.21 -4.92
C GLY A 13 -6.35 9.00 -4.74
N MET A 14 -5.88 7.80 -5.10
CA MET A 14 -6.66 6.58 -4.87
C MET A 14 -6.62 6.19 -3.40
N LYS A 15 -7.74 5.65 -2.93
CA LYS A 15 -7.90 5.19 -1.56
C LYS A 15 -8.42 3.76 -1.56
N GLY A 16 -8.11 3.03 -0.49
CA GLY A 16 -8.58 1.67 -0.34
C GLY A 16 -8.34 1.14 1.06
N TYR A 17 -8.59 -0.15 1.23
CA TYR A 17 -8.37 -0.85 2.49
C TYR A 17 -7.44 -2.02 2.23
N ILE A 18 -6.53 -2.25 3.17
CA ILE A 18 -5.60 -3.36 3.06
C ILE A 18 -6.35 -4.66 3.28
N VAL A 19 -6.19 -5.60 2.34
CA VAL A 19 -6.82 -6.92 2.41
C VAL A 19 -5.87 -7.93 3.03
N SER A 20 -4.64 -7.96 2.55
CA SER A 20 -3.65 -8.94 3.01
C SER A 20 -2.24 -8.52 2.61
N LEU A 21 -1.27 -9.15 3.23
CA LEU A 21 0.12 -9.05 2.85
C LEU A 21 0.62 -10.44 2.50
N ALA A 22 1.51 -10.54 1.52
CA ALA A 22 2.06 -11.83 1.10
C ALA A 22 2.83 -12.47 2.26
N GLU A 23 2.64 -13.77 2.44
CA GLU A 23 3.29 -14.51 3.52
C GLU A 23 4.71 -14.93 3.16
N GLY A 24 5.49 -15.26 4.17
CA GLY A 24 6.82 -15.82 4.00
C GLY A 24 7.91 -14.80 3.76
N SER A 25 7.62 -13.53 3.96
CA SER A 25 8.59 -12.44 3.76
C SER A 25 8.90 -11.74 5.07
N ASP A 26 10.18 -11.45 5.32
CA ASP A 26 10.58 -10.63 6.46
C ASP A 26 10.01 -9.22 6.34
N LEU A 27 9.75 -8.78 5.12
CA LEU A 27 9.17 -7.49 4.82
C LEU A 27 7.77 -7.35 5.40
N ARG A 28 7.01 -8.46 5.45
CA ARG A 28 5.65 -8.43 5.98
C ARG A 28 5.60 -7.89 7.40
N GLY A 29 6.46 -8.41 8.28
CA GLY A 29 6.50 -7.96 9.68
C GLY A 29 6.84 -6.48 9.79
N ARG A 30 7.79 -6.02 8.97
CA ARG A 30 8.18 -4.62 8.98
C ARG A 30 7.05 -3.71 8.50
N LEU A 31 6.34 -4.13 7.46
CA LEU A 31 5.21 -3.36 6.94
C LEU A 31 4.07 -3.33 7.96
N GLU A 32 3.80 -4.45 8.62
CA GLU A 32 2.76 -4.50 9.65
C GLU A 32 3.10 -3.58 10.82
N ASP A 33 4.37 -3.52 11.20
CA ASP A 33 4.83 -2.61 12.26
C ASP A 33 4.62 -1.14 11.88
N LEU A 34 4.66 -0.84 10.58
CA LEU A 34 4.42 0.52 10.08
C LEU A 34 2.94 0.86 9.97
N GLY A 35 2.06 -0.13 10.13
CA GLY A 35 0.62 0.07 10.06
C GLY A 35 -0.06 -0.56 8.85
N PHE A 36 0.68 -1.24 7.98
CA PHE A 36 0.09 -1.92 6.83
C PHE A 36 -0.47 -3.26 7.26
N VAL A 37 -1.62 -3.22 7.92
CA VAL A 37 -2.30 -4.42 8.41
C VAL A 37 -3.68 -4.53 7.78
N ALA A 38 -4.18 -5.76 7.66
CA ALA A 38 -5.49 -6.02 7.06
C ALA A 38 -6.57 -5.18 7.75
N GLY A 39 -7.43 -4.57 6.95
CA GLY A 39 -8.52 -3.73 7.45
C GLY A 39 -8.19 -2.25 7.58
N MET A 40 -6.93 -1.88 7.50
CA MET A 40 -6.53 -0.47 7.62
C MET A 40 -6.75 0.28 6.31
N ALA A 41 -7.20 1.53 6.42
CA ALA A 41 -7.34 2.41 5.26
C ALA A 41 -5.96 2.87 4.81
N VAL A 42 -5.78 2.95 3.50
CA VAL A 42 -4.53 3.41 2.90
C VAL A 42 -4.86 4.25 1.68
N ASP A 43 -4.09 5.30 1.44
CA ASP A 43 -4.22 6.06 0.20
C ASP A 43 -2.84 6.36 -0.37
N CYS A 44 -2.79 6.48 -1.69
CA CYS A 44 -1.57 6.87 -2.39
C CYS A 44 -1.52 8.39 -2.42
N VAL A 45 -0.47 8.95 -1.83
CA VAL A 45 -0.32 10.40 -1.72
C VAL A 45 0.42 10.96 -2.92
N GLU A 46 1.49 10.27 -3.33
CA GLU A 46 2.36 10.81 -4.36
C GLU A 46 3.19 9.69 -4.98
N ARG A 47 3.49 9.84 -6.27
CA ARG A 47 4.47 9.00 -6.95
C ARG A 47 5.64 9.88 -7.36
N SER A 48 6.86 9.35 -7.22
CA SER A 48 8.02 10.08 -7.70
C SER A 48 7.97 10.16 -9.23
N PRO A 49 8.67 11.13 -9.84
CA PRO A 49 8.69 11.28 -11.30
C PRO A 49 9.07 10.00 -12.05
N LEU A 50 9.90 9.17 -11.43
CA LEU A 50 10.32 7.90 -12.03
C LEU A 50 9.41 6.74 -11.64
N GLY A 51 8.33 7.03 -10.88
CA GLY A 51 7.39 6.01 -10.44
C GLY A 51 7.86 5.18 -9.25
N ASN A 52 9.03 5.48 -8.70
CA ASN A 52 9.62 4.70 -7.62
C ASN A 52 10.59 5.57 -6.81
N PRO A 53 10.42 5.73 -5.48
CA PRO A 53 9.35 5.16 -4.66
C PRO A 53 8.04 5.93 -4.77
N SER A 54 6.97 5.39 -4.15
CA SER A 54 5.70 6.09 -4.00
C SER A 54 5.42 6.31 -2.53
N ALA A 55 4.68 7.36 -2.21
CA ALA A 55 4.31 7.67 -0.83
C ALA A 55 2.87 7.25 -0.57
N TYR A 56 2.66 6.58 0.53
CA TYR A 56 1.34 6.09 0.94
C TYR A 56 1.04 6.60 2.35
N ARG A 57 -0.22 6.91 2.60
CA ARG A 57 -0.67 7.30 3.95
C ARG A 57 -1.39 6.12 4.57
N VAL A 58 -0.94 5.72 5.75
CA VAL A 58 -1.56 4.69 6.55
C VAL A 58 -1.37 5.08 8.02
N CYS A 59 -2.42 4.93 8.84
CA CYS A 59 -2.37 5.29 10.27
C CYS A 59 -1.87 6.71 10.50
N ASP A 60 -2.32 7.65 9.67
CA ASP A 60 -1.93 9.08 9.75
C ASP A 60 -0.43 9.33 9.54
N THR A 61 0.27 8.37 8.99
CA THR A 61 1.70 8.48 8.70
C THR A 61 1.92 8.30 7.21
N VAL A 62 2.79 9.10 6.63
CA VAL A 62 3.16 8.98 5.22
C VAL A 62 4.46 8.19 5.13
N ILE A 63 4.44 7.12 4.38
CA ILE A 63 5.56 6.19 4.26
C ILE A 63 5.87 5.99 2.79
N ALA A 64 7.16 6.12 2.42
CA ALA A 64 7.61 5.88 1.05
C ALA A 64 8.02 4.42 0.91
N LEU A 65 7.48 3.75 -0.10
CA LEU A 65 7.81 2.36 -0.41
C LEU A 65 8.22 2.24 -1.86
N ARG A 66 9.19 1.37 -2.11
CA ARG A 66 9.54 1.00 -3.48
C ARG A 66 8.45 0.06 -4.00
N SER A 67 8.29 0.02 -5.33
CA SER A 67 7.25 -0.79 -5.94
C SER A 67 7.35 -2.26 -5.54
N GLN A 68 8.58 -2.79 -5.46
CA GLN A 68 8.79 -4.18 -5.06
C GLN A 68 8.32 -4.46 -3.64
N ASP A 69 8.38 -3.48 -2.75
CA ASP A 69 7.91 -3.61 -1.38
C ASP A 69 6.39 -3.47 -1.33
N ALA A 70 5.84 -2.55 -2.11
CA ALA A 70 4.40 -2.34 -2.17
C ALA A 70 3.68 -3.52 -2.84
N ASP A 71 4.38 -4.30 -3.66
CA ASP A 71 3.81 -5.46 -4.34
C ASP A 71 3.32 -6.55 -3.38
N VAL A 72 3.84 -6.57 -2.14
CA VAL A 72 3.41 -7.60 -1.18
C VAL A 72 2.09 -7.27 -0.52
N VAL A 73 1.58 -6.06 -0.72
CA VAL A 73 0.33 -5.60 -0.09
C VAL A 73 -0.80 -5.61 -1.12
N THR A 74 -1.89 -6.30 -0.78
CA THR A 74 -3.11 -6.30 -1.59
C THR A 74 -4.11 -5.35 -0.95
N VAL A 75 -4.70 -4.47 -1.76
CA VAL A 75 -5.68 -3.50 -1.30
C VAL A 75 -6.97 -3.65 -2.07
N ARG A 76 -8.08 -3.29 -1.44
CA ARG A 76 -9.39 -3.24 -2.08
C ARG A 76 -9.76 -1.78 -2.26
N THR A 77 -10.01 -1.40 -3.49
CA THR A 77 -10.40 -0.02 -3.81
C THR A 77 -11.85 0.02 -4.23
N ALA A 78 -12.52 1.11 -3.88
CA ALA A 78 -13.85 1.41 -4.42
C ALA A 78 -13.65 2.04 -5.79
N VAL A 79 -14.35 1.53 -6.79
CA VAL A 79 -14.25 2.03 -8.15
C VAL A 79 -15.61 2.59 -8.57
#